data_37a6b6694951a40f1c0aa57d60b2c1e2
#
_entry.id   37a6b6694951a40f1c0aa57d60b2c1e2
#
_cell.length_a   1.000
_cell.length_b   1.000
_cell.length_c   1.000
_cell.angle_alpha   90.00
_cell.angle_beta   90.00
_cell.angle_gamma   90.00
#
_symmetry.space_group_name_H-M   'P 1'
#
loop_
_entity.id
_entity.type
_entity.pdbx_description
1 polymer ?
#
loop_
_entity_poly.entity_id
_entity_poly.type
_entity_poly.pdbx_seq_one_letter_code
_entity_poly.pdbx_strand_id
1 'polypeptide(L)'
;MKMIDRKRRKTVAALTVCRLISAVLIVALAALCFAACGSDKRSEDIYILFTNDVHCAADTNIGYAGLSAYKQSIEAKSKYVTLVDVGDAVQGDYVGTVSKGAFSIELMNAVGYDLAVLGNHEFDYGMEQLSSLISSSNASYLGCNITYSGSGNGIVSQLKPYEIISYGKVDVAFIGVSTPESITDSTPSNFMENGEFVYDFATGENGQKLYDTVQRNIDECKDKGAEYVVILSHLGDNSESSPYTSLELIQNTTGADVLLDGHAHSEIPCMILDDKDGNEVLLSSTGTELENIGQLVITEEGTITVGLISDYGKKDADIQSKIDAEYAVYEQMLKQKVADTAFALSRYDSDGTRIVRNRETALGNLCADAYRYVSGADIAFVNGGGIRADIEAGEITYEDVIAVHPYANTICMVKASGQEILDALEFACRSTLAVIDDGENGGFLQVSGIKFTIDTSVASSVTMDENEMFVSVGETRRVKDVYVLSDSGEYLPIDVNAEYTVASHNYMIKEQGDGYTMFADNELLIDEGIYDYEVLISYIQSFANGTISEQYQTTDGRISVQ
;
A
#
# COMPACT_ATOMS: atom_id res chain seq x y z
N MET A 1 -30.68 -18.97 -0.73
CA MET A 1 -29.65 -19.94 -0.32
C MET A 1 -29.19 -20.95 -1.38
N LYS A 2 -29.97 -21.33 -2.39
CA LYS A 2 -29.51 -22.24 -3.48
C LYS A 2 -28.87 -21.56 -4.70
N MET A 3 -28.99 -20.24 -4.84
CA MET A 3 -28.40 -19.48 -5.97
C MET A 3 -27.00 -18.95 -5.67
N ILE A 4 -26.68 -18.62 -4.42
CA ILE A 4 -25.37 -18.10 -3.99
C ILE A 4 -24.32 -19.23 -4.00
N ASP A 5 -24.73 -20.45 -3.60
CA ASP A 5 -23.85 -21.63 -3.62
C ASP A 5 -23.49 -22.09 -5.07
N ARG A 6 -24.29 -21.70 -6.05
CA ARG A 6 -24.03 -22.01 -7.48
C ARG A 6 -23.05 -21.04 -8.14
N LYS A 7 -22.97 -19.78 -7.65
CA LYS A 7 -21.95 -18.81 -8.11
C LYS A 7 -20.58 -19.15 -7.49
N ARG A 8 -20.51 -19.38 -6.17
CA ARG A 8 -19.28 -19.77 -5.47
C ARG A 8 -18.66 -21.06 -6.05
N ARG A 9 -19.46 -22.06 -6.38
CA ARG A 9 -18.97 -23.29 -7.05
C ARG A 9 -18.50 -23.04 -8.50
N LYS A 10 -19.01 -22.02 -9.17
CA LYS A 10 -18.54 -21.65 -10.51
C LYS A 10 -17.22 -20.88 -10.46
N THR A 11 -17.00 -20.02 -9.48
CA THR A 11 -15.75 -19.28 -9.31
C THR A 11 -14.61 -20.21 -8.86
N VAL A 12 -14.86 -21.10 -7.90
CA VAL A 12 -13.86 -22.10 -7.46
C VAL A 12 -13.58 -23.13 -8.58
N ALA A 13 -14.58 -23.50 -9.37
CA ALA A 13 -14.38 -24.37 -10.53
C ALA A 13 -13.62 -23.66 -11.67
N ALA A 14 -13.81 -22.35 -11.86
CA ALA A 14 -13.03 -21.55 -12.81
C ALA A 14 -11.57 -21.43 -12.39
N LEU A 15 -11.29 -21.15 -11.11
CA LEU A 15 -9.93 -21.13 -10.53
C LEU A 15 -9.23 -22.49 -10.62
N THR A 16 -9.95 -23.58 -10.35
CA THR A 16 -9.39 -24.94 -10.48
C THR A 16 -9.18 -25.34 -11.95
N VAL A 17 -10.03 -24.87 -12.85
CA VAL A 17 -9.88 -25.08 -14.30
C VAL A 17 -8.74 -24.23 -14.86
N CYS A 18 -8.53 -23.00 -14.40
CA CYS A 18 -7.34 -22.20 -14.74
C CYS A 18 -6.05 -22.88 -14.26
N ARG A 19 -5.99 -23.40 -13.03
CA ARG A 19 -4.82 -24.16 -12.54
C ARG A 19 -4.55 -25.45 -13.31
N LEU A 20 -5.58 -26.12 -13.83
CA LEU A 20 -5.45 -27.31 -14.68
C LEU A 20 -5.18 -26.95 -16.16
N ILE A 21 -5.65 -25.82 -16.65
CA ILE A 21 -5.42 -25.34 -18.02
C ILE A 21 -4.00 -24.78 -18.16
N SER A 22 -3.45 -24.14 -17.14
CA SER A 22 -2.04 -23.70 -17.15
C SER A 22 -1.05 -24.87 -17.28
N ALA A 23 -1.39 -26.05 -16.79
CA ALA A 23 -0.55 -27.24 -16.92
C ALA A 23 -0.73 -28.00 -18.26
N VAL A 24 -1.79 -27.77 -19.02
CA VAL A 24 -2.12 -28.53 -20.23
C VAL A 24 -2.01 -27.69 -21.51
N LEU A 25 -2.06 -26.36 -21.44
CA LEU A 25 -1.95 -25.47 -22.61
C LEU A 25 -0.52 -25.23 -23.08
N ILE A 26 0.49 -25.68 -22.34
CA ILE A 26 1.91 -25.66 -22.79
C ILE A 26 2.20 -26.64 -23.94
N VAL A 27 1.28 -27.54 -24.29
CA VAL A 27 1.55 -28.63 -25.27
C VAL A 27 0.71 -28.57 -26.53
N ALA A 28 -0.31 -27.74 -26.68
CA ALA A 28 -1.29 -27.90 -27.74
C ALA A 28 -1.50 -26.73 -28.73
N LEU A 29 -0.65 -25.71 -28.78
CA LEU A 29 -0.75 -24.64 -29.81
C LEU A 29 0.50 -24.44 -30.66
N ALA A 30 1.32 -25.47 -30.83
CA ALA A 30 2.45 -25.46 -31.74
C ALA A 30 2.11 -26.08 -33.11
N ALA A 31 1.04 -25.63 -33.75
CA ALA A 31 0.84 -25.94 -35.18
C ALA A 31 -0.25 -25.01 -35.74
N LEU A 32 0.13 -23.85 -36.30
CA LEU A 32 -0.38 -23.28 -37.57
C LEU A 32 0.11 -21.82 -37.73
N CYS A 33 0.73 -21.62 -38.89
CA CYS A 33 1.13 -20.34 -39.52
C CYS A 33 2.43 -19.67 -38.96
N PHE A 34 3.57 -19.72 -39.73
CA PHE A 34 3.80 -18.77 -40.81
C PHE A 34 5.14 -19.03 -41.53
N ALA A 35 5.09 -19.08 -42.84
CA ALA A 35 6.22 -18.78 -43.69
C ALA A 35 6.08 -17.33 -44.15
N ALA A 36 7.07 -16.50 -43.83
CA ALA A 36 7.65 -15.46 -44.68
C ALA A 36 8.14 -14.27 -43.85
N CYS A 37 9.36 -14.10 -43.84
CA CYS A 37 10.28 -12.99 -43.77
C CYS A 37 11.46 -13.38 -42.87
N GLY A 38 12.65 -13.45 -43.46
CA GLY A 38 13.87 -13.73 -42.74
C GLY A 38 14.25 -12.56 -41.85
N SER A 39 13.74 -12.54 -40.64
CA SER A 39 14.31 -11.77 -39.56
C SER A 39 15.37 -12.64 -38.88
N ASP A 40 16.57 -12.16 -38.74
CA ASP A 40 17.54 -12.76 -37.83
C ASP A 40 16.88 -12.90 -36.45
N LYS A 41 16.44 -14.11 -36.12
CA LYS A 41 15.78 -14.40 -34.84
C LYS A 41 16.76 -14.13 -33.70
N ARG A 42 16.28 -13.56 -32.60
CA ARG A 42 16.96 -13.53 -31.32
C ARG A 42 17.21 -14.97 -30.88
N SER A 43 18.34 -15.24 -30.25
CA SER A 43 18.77 -16.60 -29.90
C SER A 43 18.36 -17.04 -28.49
N GLU A 44 17.70 -16.18 -27.73
CA GLU A 44 17.30 -16.43 -26.34
C GLU A 44 16.06 -15.62 -25.98
N ASP A 45 15.22 -16.15 -25.07
CA ASP A 45 14.07 -15.44 -24.53
C ASP A 45 14.49 -14.26 -23.67
N ILE A 46 13.64 -13.22 -23.59
CA ILE A 46 13.79 -12.12 -22.65
C ILE A 46 12.99 -12.48 -21.39
N TYR A 47 13.61 -12.34 -20.24
CA TYR A 47 12.98 -12.51 -18.93
C TYR A 47 12.95 -11.16 -18.21
N ILE A 48 11.77 -10.73 -17.81
CA ILE A 48 11.56 -9.60 -16.93
C ILE A 48 11.00 -10.16 -15.63
N LEU A 49 11.80 -10.14 -14.58
CA LEU A 49 11.39 -10.50 -13.23
C LEU A 49 10.88 -9.24 -12.53
N PHE A 50 9.85 -9.36 -11.73
CA PHE A 50 9.29 -8.20 -11.03
C PHE A 50 8.82 -8.54 -9.62
N THR A 51 8.83 -7.51 -8.76
CA THR A 51 8.28 -7.49 -7.41
C THR A 51 7.47 -6.21 -7.23
N ASN A 52 6.52 -6.23 -6.33
CA ASN A 52 5.77 -5.07 -5.85
C ASN A 52 5.45 -5.24 -4.37
N ASP A 53 5.22 -4.13 -3.66
CA ASP A 53 4.76 -4.12 -2.27
C ASP A 53 5.61 -5.02 -1.35
N VAL A 54 6.94 -4.95 -1.50
CA VAL A 54 7.86 -5.78 -0.71
C VAL A 54 7.88 -5.36 0.76
N HIS A 55 7.62 -4.09 1.05
CA HIS A 55 7.46 -3.57 2.41
C HIS A 55 8.59 -3.96 3.37
N CYS A 56 9.84 -3.87 2.90
CA CYS A 56 11.04 -4.26 3.67
C CYS A 56 11.08 -5.72 4.16
N ALA A 57 10.20 -6.59 3.68
CA ALA A 57 10.13 -7.99 4.08
C ALA A 57 11.36 -8.78 3.57
N ALA A 58 12.51 -8.59 4.23
CA ALA A 58 13.79 -9.05 3.72
C ALA A 58 13.94 -10.57 3.72
N ASP A 59 13.41 -11.27 4.75
CA ASP A 59 13.49 -12.74 4.90
C ASP A 59 12.10 -13.42 5.01
N THR A 60 11.04 -12.67 4.85
CA THR A 60 9.66 -13.18 4.84
C THR A 60 9.38 -13.87 3.50
N ASN A 61 8.59 -14.92 3.49
CA ASN A 61 8.20 -15.67 2.29
C ASN A 61 9.41 -16.13 1.45
N ILE A 62 9.45 -15.78 0.16
CA ILE A 62 10.62 -16.05 -0.70
C ILE A 62 11.82 -15.22 -0.27
N GLY A 63 11.62 -13.98 0.16
CA GLY A 63 12.63 -13.03 0.60
C GLY A 63 13.68 -12.67 -0.46
N TYR A 64 14.49 -11.65 -0.20
CA TYR A 64 15.51 -11.20 -1.16
C TYR A 64 16.58 -12.28 -1.47
N ALA A 65 16.91 -13.16 -0.52
CA ALA A 65 17.83 -14.26 -0.76
C ALA A 65 17.26 -15.30 -1.74
N GLY A 66 15.94 -15.54 -1.67
CA GLY A 66 15.23 -16.41 -2.61
C GLY A 66 15.13 -15.78 -3.99
N LEU A 67 14.77 -14.50 -4.07
CA LEU A 67 14.72 -13.73 -5.31
C LEU A 67 16.08 -13.72 -6.04
N SER A 68 17.18 -13.46 -5.31
CA SER A 68 18.53 -13.52 -5.86
C SER A 68 18.86 -14.89 -6.45
N ALA A 69 18.60 -15.97 -5.69
CA ALA A 69 18.85 -17.32 -6.16
C ALA A 69 17.98 -17.69 -7.39
N TYR A 70 16.75 -17.18 -7.45
CA TYR A 70 15.88 -17.37 -8.62
C TYR A 70 16.42 -16.62 -9.84
N LYS A 71 16.73 -15.31 -9.70
CA LYS A 71 17.33 -14.49 -10.75
C LYS A 71 18.57 -15.15 -11.35
N GLN A 72 19.51 -15.60 -10.51
CA GLN A 72 20.71 -16.32 -10.95
C GLN A 72 20.36 -17.59 -11.76
N SER A 73 19.29 -18.29 -11.39
CA SER A 73 18.83 -19.48 -12.13
C SER A 73 18.28 -19.16 -13.52
N ILE A 74 17.77 -17.95 -13.71
CA ILE A 74 17.28 -17.45 -15.01
C ILE A 74 18.45 -16.89 -15.82
N GLU A 75 19.38 -16.16 -15.22
CA GLU A 75 20.61 -15.68 -15.86
C GLU A 75 21.48 -16.81 -16.42
N ALA A 76 21.42 -18.00 -15.80
CA ALA A 76 22.05 -19.21 -16.33
C ALA A 76 21.38 -19.75 -17.62
N LYS A 77 20.16 -19.30 -17.94
CA LYS A 77 19.38 -19.74 -19.12
C LYS A 77 19.38 -18.70 -20.24
N SER A 78 19.33 -17.43 -19.89
CA SER A 78 19.34 -16.32 -20.82
C SER A 78 20.19 -15.16 -20.30
N LYS A 79 20.87 -14.49 -21.20
CA LYS A 79 21.59 -13.24 -20.90
C LYS A 79 20.69 -12.02 -20.90
N TYR A 80 19.43 -12.18 -21.29
CA TYR A 80 18.44 -11.13 -21.38
C TYR A 80 17.50 -11.22 -20.17
N VAL A 81 17.98 -10.78 -19.02
CA VAL A 81 17.24 -10.76 -17.76
C VAL A 81 17.24 -9.34 -17.21
N THR A 82 16.08 -8.85 -16.84
CA THR A 82 15.89 -7.56 -16.18
C THR A 82 15.04 -7.79 -14.93
N LEU A 83 15.41 -7.20 -13.80
CA LEU A 83 14.66 -7.25 -12.55
C LEU A 83 14.13 -5.84 -12.24
N VAL A 84 12.83 -5.75 -12.04
CA VAL A 84 12.15 -4.47 -11.78
C VAL A 84 11.39 -4.51 -10.47
N ASP A 85 11.30 -3.36 -9.82
CA ASP A 85 10.43 -3.12 -8.67
C ASP A 85 9.27 -2.22 -9.07
N VAL A 86 8.07 -2.53 -8.57
CA VAL A 86 6.84 -1.82 -8.93
C VAL A 86 6.29 -1.02 -7.74
N GLY A 87 7.20 -0.57 -6.86
CA GLY A 87 6.93 0.35 -5.75
C GLY A 87 6.66 -0.33 -4.41
N ASP A 88 6.64 0.48 -3.35
CA ASP A 88 6.46 0.12 -1.95
C ASP A 88 7.51 -0.89 -1.44
N ALA A 89 8.78 -0.60 -1.71
CA ALA A 89 9.89 -1.43 -1.29
C ALA A 89 10.50 -1.02 0.07
N VAL A 90 10.39 0.28 0.46
CA VAL A 90 11.28 0.87 1.48
C VAL A 90 10.66 1.03 2.87
N GLN A 91 9.36 0.84 3.02
CA GLN A 91 8.61 0.99 4.27
C GLN A 91 7.86 -0.31 4.60
N GLY A 92 7.77 -0.71 5.87
CA GLY A 92 6.98 -1.87 6.32
C GLY A 92 7.59 -2.56 7.53
N ASP A 93 8.47 -3.54 7.32
CA ASP A 93 9.11 -4.28 8.42
C ASP A 93 9.95 -3.33 9.30
N TYR A 94 10.14 -3.70 10.56
CA TYR A 94 10.89 -2.91 11.56
C TYR A 94 12.29 -2.50 11.07
N VAL A 95 12.96 -3.32 10.28
CA VAL A 95 14.27 -2.99 9.72
C VAL A 95 14.16 -1.84 8.72
N GLY A 96 13.06 -1.79 7.96
CA GLY A 96 12.70 -0.66 7.11
C GLY A 96 12.49 0.61 7.92
N THR A 97 11.71 0.54 8.98
CA THR A 97 11.43 1.67 9.88
C THR A 97 12.72 2.22 10.50
N VAL A 98 13.56 1.36 11.09
CA VAL A 98 14.78 1.78 11.77
C VAL A 98 15.83 2.31 10.79
N SER A 99 15.96 1.71 9.61
CA SER A 99 16.90 2.14 8.56
C SER A 99 16.34 3.26 7.67
N LYS A 100 15.07 3.64 7.85
CA LYS A 100 14.33 4.55 6.95
C LYS A 100 14.48 4.15 5.48
N GLY A 101 14.30 2.86 5.21
CA GLY A 101 14.37 2.26 3.89
C GLY A 101 15.78 1.97 3.35
N ALA A 102 16.85 2.41 4.03
CA ALA A 102 18.21 2.27 3.50
C ALA A 102 18.63 0.80 3.33
N PHE A 103 18.20 -0.09 4.24
CA PHE A 103 18.51 -1.51 4.13
C PHE A 103 17.80 -2.18 2.95
N SER A 104 16.56 -1.82 2.62
CA SER A 104 15.89 -2.30 1.42
C SER A 104 16.68 -1.92 0.16
N ILE A 105 17.14 -0.68 0.05
CA ILE A 105 17.96 -0.25 -1.09
C ILE A 105 19.30 -1.02 -1.14
N GLU A 106 19.93 -1.32 0.01
CA GLU A 106 21.13 -2.15 0.03
C GLU A 106 20.87 -3.57 -0.51
N LEU A 107 19.74 -4.18 -0.13
CA LEU A 107 19.33 -5.50 -0.62
C LEU A 107 18.97 -5.46 -2.11
N MET A 108 18.20 -4.47 -2.56
CA MET A 108 17.87 -4.26 -3.97
C MET A 108 19.14 -4.12 -4.82
N ASN A 109 20.12 -3.34 -4.36
CA ASN A 109 21.43 -3.21 -5.01
C ASN A 109 22.19 -4.54 -5.05
N ALA A 110 22.17 -5.31 -3.96
CA ALA A 110 22.89 -6.59 -3.87
C ALA A 110 22.26 -7.67 -4.76
N VAL A 111 20.92 -7.71 -4.87
CA VAL A 111 20.20 -8.62 -5.79
C VAL A 111 20.31 -8.14 -7.24
N GLY A 112 20.51 -6.84 -7.44
CA GLY A 112 20.71 -6.22 -8.75
C GLY A 112 19.41 -5.92 -9.47
N TYR A 113 18.59 -5.06 -8.87
CA TYR A 113 17.46 -4.42 -9.56
C TYR A 113 17.97 -3.44 -10.61
N ASP A 114 17.31 -3.43 -11.75
CA ASP A 114 17.64 -2.60 -12.91
C ASP A 114 16.77 -1.33 -12.96
N LEU A 115 15.47 -1.48 -12.69
CA LEU A 115 14.48 -0.41 -12.71
C LEU A 115 13.61 -0.47 -11.45
N ALA A 116 13.08 0.69 -11.05
CA ALA A 116 12.10 0.81 -10.00
C ALA A 116 11.10 1.94 -10.29
N VAL A 117 9.91 1.87 -9.72
CA VAL A 117 8.96 2.99 -9.66
C VAL A 117 8.72 3.39 -8.21
N LEU A 118 8.10 4.55 -8.00
CA LEU A 118 7.72 4.99 -6.67
C LEU A 118 6.27 4.57 -6.39
N GLY A 119 6.04 3.82 -5.31
CA GLY A 119 4.74 3.69 -4.70
C GLY A 119 4.46 4.86 -3.74
N ASN A 120 3.39 4.80 -2.97
CA ASN A 120 3.05 5.83 -2.00
C ASN A 120 3.98 5.77 -0.77
N HIS A 121 4.43 4.60 -0.36
CA HIS A 121 5.27 4.41 0.82
C HIS A 121 6.75 4.78 0.61
N GLU A 122 7.20 5.04 -0.60
CA GLU A 122 8.52 5.63 -0.84
C GLU A 122 8.63 7.05 -0.28
N PHE A 123 7.51 7.75 -0.11
CA PHE A 123 7.47 9.14 0.39
C PHE A 123 7.37 9.26 1.91
N ASP A 124 7.13 8.19 2.65
CA ASP A 124 6.82 8.20 4.09
C ASP A 124 7.93 8.80 4.96
N TYR A 125 9.18 8.62 4.54
CA TYR A 125 10.33 9.18 5.28
C TYR A 125 10.73 10.58 4.81
N GLY A 126 9.91 11.24 3.99
CA GLY A 126 10.10 12.59 3.48
C GLY A 126 11.00 12.68 2.25
N MET A 127 10.91 13.81 1.54
CA MET A 127 11.57 14.02 0.24
C MET A 127 13.10 13.99 0.31
N GLU A 128 13.72 14.43 1.42
CA GLU A 128 15.17 14.39 1.61
C GLU A 128 15.68 12.96 1.71
N GLN A 129 14.99 12.14 2.50
CA GLN A 129 15.32 10.71 2.62
C GLN A 129 15.08 9.98 1.30
N LEU A 130 13.93 10.19 0.64
CA LEU A 130 13.66 9.62 -0.68
C LEU A 130 14.75 9.96 -1.70
N SER A 131 15.15 11.23 -1.78
CA SER A 131 16.25 11.67 -2.65
C SER A 131 17.56 10.94 -2.34
N SER A 132 17.86 10.69 -1.06
CA SER A 132 19.02 9.91 -0.61
C SER A 132 18.92 8.44 -1.04
N LEU A 133 17.75 7.82 -0.87
CA LEU A 133 17.48 6.43 -1.25
C LEU A 133 17.65 6.24 -2.76
N ILE A 134 17.03 7.09 -3.58
CA ILE A 134 17.18 7.04 -5.05
C ILE A 134 18.65 7.22 -5.44
N SER A 135 19.36 8.18 -4.82
CA SER A 135 20.79 8.43 -5.13
C SER A 135 21.71 7.26 -4.73
N SER A 136 21.33 6.46 -3.74
CA SER A 136 22.09 5.28 -3.29
C SER A 136 21.71 4.00 -4.02
N SER A 137 20.60 4.02 -4.78
CA SER A 137 20.14 2.89 -5.58
C SER A 137 20.93 2.75 -6.87
N ASN A 138 21.18 1.48 -7.28
CA ASN A 138 21.71 1.15 -8.60
C ASN A 138 20.62 1.08 -9.68
N ALA A 139 19.35 0.89 -9.27
CA ALA A 139 18.21 0.89 -10.19
C ALA A 139 17.91 2.30 -10.71
N SER A 140 17.47 2.40 -11.97
CA SER A 140 16.91 3.64 -12.51
C SER A 140 15.45 3.77 -12.06
N TYR A 141 15.11 4.86 -11.36
CA TYR A 141 13.73 5.14 -10.96
C TYR A 141 12.95 5.78 -12.10
N LEU A 142 11.75 5.26 -12.35
CA LEU A 142 10.84 5.72 -13.39
C LEU A 142 9.59 6.38 -12.77
N GLY A 143 9.10 7.46 -13.41
CA GLY A 143 7.88 8.15 -13.02
C GLY A 143 7.49 9.17 -14.09
N CYS A 144 6.51 8.82 -14.94
CA CYS A 144 6.12 9.67 -16.05
C CYS A 144 5.05 10.72 -15.69
N ASN A 145 4.32 10.48 -14.60
CA ASN A 145 3.19 11.30 -14.20
C ASN A 145 3.48 12.24 -13.01
N ILE A 146 4.70 12.21 -12.46
CA ILE A 146 5.08 13.08 -11.34
C ILE A 146 5.66 14.38 -11.89
N THR A 147 5.13 15.52 -11.46
CA THR A 147 5.61 16.85 -11.79
C THR A 147 5.90 17.67 -10.55
N TYR A 148 6.76 18.69 -10.69
CA TYR A 148 7.16 19.56 -9.59
C TYR A 148 7.18 21.03 -10.04
N SER A 149 6.52 21.89 -9.28
CA SER A 149 6.37 23.33 -9.53
C SER A 149 7.03 24.22 -8.47
N GLY A 150 7.66 23.62 -7.45
CA GLY A 150 8.28 24.36 -6.35
C GLY A 150 9.67 24.92 -6.66
N SER A 151 10.40 25.28 -5.61
CA SER A 151 11.72 25.87 -5.73
C SER A 151 12.83 24.83 -5.87
N GLY A 152 13.62 24.88 -6.92
CA GLY A 152 14.70 23.91 -7.19
C GLY A 152 14.31 22.84 -8.19
N ASN A 153 14.82 21.62 -8.00
CA ASN A 153 14.62 20.55 -8.98
C ASN A 153 13.65 19.45 -8.51
N GLY A 154 13.35 19.39 -7.22
CA GLY A 154 12.56 18.30 -6.63
C GLY A 154 13.15 16.90 -6.90
N ILE A 155 12.49 15.85 -6.43
CA ILE A 155 12.90 14.48 -6.73
C ILE A 155 12.72 14.12 -8.21
N VAL A 156 11.86 14.84 -8.92
CA VAL A 156 11.56 14.63 -10.35
C VAL A 156 12.83 14.67 -11.21
N SER A 157 13.86 15.42 -10.79
CA SER A 157 15.15 15.47 -11.48
C SER A 157 15.95 14.16 -11.41
N GLN A 158 15.58 13.25 -10.54
CA GLN A 158 16.19 11.92 -10.39
C GLN A 158 15.39 10.82 -11.10
N LEU A 159 14.19 11.16 -11.61
CA LEU A 159 13.31 10.21 -12.28
C LEU A 159 13.45 10.33 -13.81
N LYS A 160 13.22 9.20 -14.48
CA LYS A 160 13.01 9.18 -15.93
C LYS A 160 11.54 8.86 -16.19
N PRO A 161 10.90 9.40 -17.23
CA PRO A 161 9.53 9.02 -17.55
C PRO A 161 9.44 7.57 -18.03
N TYR A 162 10.46 7.07 -18.72
CA TYR A 162 10.60 5.70 -19.19
C TYR A 162 12.06 5.37 -19.46
N GLU A 163 12.34 4.08 -19.62
CA GLU A 163 13.63 3.53 -20.09
C GLU A 163 13.37 2.56 -21.24
N ILE A 164 14.22 2.58 -22.29
CA ILE A 164 14.16 1.59 -23.37
C ILE A 164 15.41 0.71 -23.28
N ILE A 165 15.19 -0.58 -23.06
CA ILE A 165 16.27 -1.57 -22.96
C ILE A 165 16.31 -2.41 -24.22
N SER A 166 17.52 -2.51 -24.82
CA SER A 166 17.73 -3.29 -26.03
C SER A 166 18.19 -4.72 -25.69
N TYR A 167 17.40 -5.69 -26.07
CA TYR A 167 17.70 -7.12 -25.94
C TYR A 167 18.13 -7.67 -27.30
N GLY A 168 19.34 -7.32 -27.72
CA GLY A 168 19.84 -7.60 -29.05
C GLY A 168 19.23 -6.71 -30.12
N LYS A 169 18.22 -7.20 -30.86
CA LYS A 169 17.51 -6.41 -31.88
C LYS A 169 16.09 -6.02 -31.45
N VAL A 170 15.68 -6.42 -30.27
CA VAL A 170 14.34 -6.12 -29.73
C VAL A 170 14.49 -5.04 -28.66
N ASP A 171 13.78 -3.97 -28.82
CA ASP A 171 13.70 -2.86 -27.86
C ASP A 171 12.40 -2.95 -27.06
N VAL A 172 12.53 -3.02 -25.74
CA VAL A 172 11.40 -3.03 -24.79
C VAL A 172 11.41 -1.71 -24.02
N ALA A 173 10.32 -0.99 -24.04
CA ALA A 173 10.13 0.22 -23.26
C ALA A 173 9.48 -0.13 -21.91
N PHE A 174 9.97 0.48 -20.84
CA PHE A 174 9.42 0.45 -19.50
C PHE A 174 8.98 1.85 -19.10
N ILE A 175 7.71 2.04 -18.78
CA ILE A 175 7.12 3.33 -18.41
C ILE A 175 6.73 3.26 -16.94
N GLY A 176 7.20 4.18 -16.10
CA GLY A 176 6.87 4.22 -14.67
C GLY A 176 5.64 5.07 -14.39
N VAL A 177 4.74 4.56 -13.55
CA VAL A 177 3.51 5.26 -13.13
C VAL A 177 3.33 5.10 -11.62
N SER A 178 3.22 6.22 -10.90
CA SER A 178 2.94 6.25 -9.45
C SER A 178 1.48 6.67 -9.22
N THR A 179 0.88 6.17 -8.13
CA THR A 179 -0.51 6.52 -7.80
C THR A 179 -0.65 7.99 -7.41
N PRO A 180 -1.69 8.69 -7.90
CA PRO A 180 -2.09 10.00 -7.38
C PRO A 180 -2.43 10.00 -5.89
N GLU A 181 -2.87 8.86 -5.34
CA GLU A 181 -3.16 8.67 -3.91
C GLU A 181 -1.90 8.82 -3.02
N SER A 182 -0.68 8.83 -3.61
CA SER A 182 0.55 9.10 -2.86
C SER A 182 0.48 10.38 -2.02
N ILE A 183 -0.32 11.38 -2.44
CA ILE A 183 -0.50 12.64 -1.69
C ILE A 183 -1.21 12.38 -0.36
N THR A 184 -2.25 11.54 -0.34
CA THR A 184 -3.06 11.26 0.86
C THR A 184 -2.61 10.03 1.61
N ASP A 185 -2.14 9.00 0.90
CA ASP A 185 -1.75 7.70 1.46
C ASP A 185 -0.29 7.66 1.93
N SER A 186 0.45 8.75 1.74
CA SER A 186 1.69 9.06 2.43
C SER A 186 1.47 10.32 3.29
N THR A 187 2.42 11.21 3.35
CA THR A 187 2.41 12.42 4.17
C THR A 187 2.18 13.67 3.33
N PRO A 188 0.95 14.23 3.25
CA PRO A 188 0.63 15.36 2.36
C PRO A 188 1.57 16.54 2.43
N SER A 189 2.07 16.89 3.63
CA SER A 189 3.02 18.00 3.79
C SER A 189 4.34 17.79 3.05
N ASN A 190 4.74 16.53 2.76
CA ASN A 190 5.94 16.24 1.96
C ASN A 190 5.82 16.74 0.51
N PHE A 191 4.60 16.95 0.03
CA PHE A 191 4.30 17.41 -1.32
C PHE A 191 4.05 18.92 -1.41
N MET A 192 4.17 19.64 -0.27
CA MET A 192 3.87 21.07 -0.15
C MET A 192 5.11 21.94 0.07
N GLU A 193 5.07 23.18 -0.41
CA GLU A 193 5.96 24.27 0.00
C GLU A 193 5.11 25.48 0.40
N ASN A 194 5.35 26.05 1.59
CA ASN A 194 4.60 27.19 2.12
C ASN A 194 3.06 26.97 2.20
N GLY A 195 2.62 25.73 2.40
CA GLY A 195 1.21 25.36 2.49
C GLY A 195 0.51 25.16 1.14
N GLU A 196 1.23 25.17 0.03
CA GLU A 196 0.69 24.93 -1.31
C GLU A 196 1.31 23.66 -1.90
N PHE A 197 0.51 22.82 -2.53
CA PHE A 197 1.01 21.65 -3.24
C PHE A 197 1.94 22.05 -4.39
N VAL A 198 3.15 21.50 -4.39
CA VAL A 198 4.16 21.73 -5.44
C VAL A 198 4.45 20.47 -6.25
N TYR A 199 3.98 19.31 -5.81
CA TYR A 199 3.99 18.06 -6.56
C TYR A 199 2.58 17.76 -7.06
N ASP A 200 2.50 17.13 -8.25
CA ASP A 200 1.26 16.67 -8.88
C ASP A 200 1.54 15.34 -9.59
N PHE A 201 0.67 14.39 -9.42
CA PHE A 201 0.76 13.02 -9.97
C PHE A 201 -0.14 12.83 -11.21
N ALA A 202 -0.37 13.90 -11.96
CA ALA A 202 -1.35 13.99 -13.04
C ALA A 202 -2.78 13.74 -12.53
N THR A 203 -3.09 14.34 -11.37
CA THR A 203 -4.37 14.25 -10.68
C THR A 203 -5.47 15.04 -11.41
N GLY A 204 -6.72 14.60 -11.26
CA GLY A 204 -7.90 15.35 -11.71
C GLY A 204 -8.47 14.93 -13.05
N GLU A 205 -9.51 15.64 -13.49
CA GLU A 205 -10.24 15.38 -14.74
C GLU A 205 -10.80 13.95 -14.83
N ASN A 206 -11.18 13.35 -13.71
CA ASN A 206 -11.70 11.98 -13.67
C ASN A 206 -10.68 10.95 -14.24
N GLY A 207 -9.40 11.09 -13.90
CA GLY A 207 -8.31 10.24 -14.38
C GLY A 207 -7.77 10.59 -15.77
N GLN A 208 -8.44 11.43 -16.55
CA GLN A 208 -8.06 11.70 -17.95
C GLN A 208 -6.65 12.28 -18.07
N LYS A 209 -6.24 13.13 -17.13
CA LYS A 209 -4.89 13.72 -17.13
C LYS A 209 -3.80 12.66 -16.98
N LEU A 210 -4.03 11.65 -16.13
CA LEU A 210 -3.15 10.49 -15.97
C LEU A 210 -3.10 9.68 -17.27
N TYR A 211 -4.26 9.32 -17.82
CA TYR A 211 -4.36 8.51 -19.03
C TYR A 211 -3.67 9.18 -20.22
N ASP A 212 -3.91 10.49 -20.43
CA ASP A 212 -3.26 11.27 -21.49
C ASP A 212 -1.74 11.36 -21.30
N THR A 213 -1.28 11.40 -20.05
CA THR A 213 0.14 11.45 -19.73
C THR A 213 0.82 10.12 -20.04
N VAL A 214 0.23 9.00 -19.64
CA VAL A 214 0.75 7.67 -19.94
C VAL A 214 0.68 7.39 -21.44
N GLN A 215 -0.43 7.72 -22.11
CA GLN A 215 -0.58 7.54 -23.56
C GLN A 215 0.53 8.26 -24.33
N ARG A 216 0.84 9.52 -23.97
CA ARG A 216 1.91 10.28 -24.61
C ARG A 216 3.27 9.59 -24.49
N ASN A 217 3.56 8.96 -23.35
CA ASN A 217 4.80 8.22 -23.14
C ASN A 217 4.82 6.89 -23.93
N ILE A 218 3.67 6.19 -24.04
CA ILE A 218 3.53 5.02 -24.92
C ILE A 218 3.85 5.40 -26.38
N ASP A 219 3.23 6.48 -26.86
CA ASP A 219 3.41 6.94 -28.24
C ASP A 219 4.87 7.33 -28.49
N GLU A 220 5.50 8.03 -27.55
CA GLU A 220 6.91 8.43 -27.65
C GLU A 220 7.86 7.23 -27.68
N CYS A 221 7.61 6.19 -26.86
CA CYS A 221 8.38 4.96 -26.87
C CYS A 221 8.27 4.23 -28.20
N LYS A 222 7.06 4.12 -28.75
CA LYS A 222 6.81 3.51 -30.07
C LYS A 222 7.45 4.29 -31.20
N ASP A 223 7.37 5.61 -31.17
CA ASP A 223 8.03 6.51 -32.16
C ASP A 223 9.57 6.35 -32.12
N LYS A 224 10.14 6.00 -30.94
CA LYS A 224 11.55 5.68 -30.78
C LYS A 224 11.92 4.25 -31.19
N GLY A 225 10.96 3.44 -31.57
CA GLY A 225 11.16 2.11 -32.13
C GLY A 225 11.02 0.96 -31.13
N ALA A 226 10.46 1.20 -29.94
CA ALA A 226 10.14 0.11 -29.01
C ALA A 226 9.15 -0.87 -29.64
N GLU A 227 9.52 -2.16 -29.67
CA GLU A 227 8.67 -3.23 -30.18
C GLU A 227 7.62 -3.66 -29.14
N TYR A 228 7.98 -3.60 -27.86
CA TYR A 228 7.11 -3.90 -26.73
C TYR A 228 7.10 -2.75 -25.73
N VAL A 229 5.95 -2.53 -25.11
CA VAL A 229 5.75 -1.52 -24.06
C VAL A 229 5.21 -2.20 -22.80
N VAL A 230 5.98 -2.12 -21.74
CA VAL A 230 5.65 -2.60 -20.39
C VAL A 230 5.43 -1.39 -19.49
N ILE A 231 4.26 -1.28 -18.88
CA ILE A 231 3.97 -0.27 -17.87
C ILE A 231 4.32 -0.86 -16.50
N LEU A 232 5.14 -0.17 -15.73
CA LEU A 232 5.42 -0.46 -14.32
C LEU A 232 4.54 0.50 -13.53
N SER A 233 3.48 -0.01 -12.94
CA SER A 233 2.39 0.77 -12.34
C SER A 233 2.26 0.50 -10.86
N HIS A 234 2.13 1.55 -10.07
CA HIS A 234 1.74 1.43 -8.68
C HIS A 234 0.39 2.14 -8.48
N LEU A 235 -0.68 1.58 -9.11
CA LEU A 235 -2.03 2.18 -9.10
C LEU A 235 -3.07 1.32 -8.39
N GLY A 236 -2.85 0.00 -8.37
CA GLY A 236 -3.80 -0.95 -7.83
C GLY A 236 -4.99 -1.26 -8.75
N ASP A 237 -5.71 -2.33 -8.40
CA ASP A 237 -6.90 -2.79 -9.09
C ASP A 237 -8.18 -2.60 -8.25
N ASN A 238 -8.06 -1.96 -7.08
CA ASN A 238 -9.13 -1.72 -6.13
C ASN A 238 -10.08 -0.63 -6.62
N SER A 239 -11.40 -0.84 -6.49
CA SER A 239 -12.40 0.18 -6.85
C SER A 239 -12.33 1.46 -6.03
N GLU A 240 -11.63 1.44 -4.91
CA GLU A 240 -11.41 2.60 -4.03
C GLU A 240 -10.47 3.62 -4.68
N SER A 241 -9.49 3.14 -5.44
CA SER A 241 -8.54 3.99 -6.19
C SER A 241 -9.12 4.54 -7.50
N SER A 242 -10.40 4.27 -7.83
CA SER A 242 -11.03 4.84 -9.03
C SER A 242 -11.10 6.39 -8.91
N PRO A 243 -10.73 7.14 -9.95
CA PRO A 243 -10.53 6.72 -11.35
C PRO A 243 -9.06 6.40 -11.72
N TYR A 244 -8.19 6.10 -10.78
CA TYR A 244 -6.76 5.93 -11.02
C TYR A 244 -6.29 4.48 -11.06
N THR A 245 -7.21 3.51 -11.14
CA THR A 245 -6.85 2.09 -11.16
C THR A 245 -6.09 1.68 -12.42
N SER A 246 -5.28 0.64 -12.31
CA SER A 246 -4.62 0.00 -13.44
C SER A 246 -5.61 -0.53 -14.48
N LEU A 247 -6.80 -0.97 -14.05
CA LEU A 247 -7.88 -1.40 -14.94
C LEU A 247 -8.39 -0.26 -15.82
N GLU A 248 -8.62 0.91 -15.21
CA GLU A 248 -9.08 2.10 -15.92
C GLU A 248 -7.98 2.68 -16.82
N LEU A 249 -6.71 2.64 -16.37
CA LEU A 249 -5.59 3.05 -17.20
C LEU A 249 -5.52 2.23 -18.49
N ILE A 250 -5.61 0.90 -18.42
CA ILE A 250 -5.62 0.02 -19.59
C ILE A 250 -6.79 0.36 -20.53
N GLN A 251 -8.00 0.50 -19.98
CA GLN A 251 -9.21 0.77 -20.77
C GLN A 251 -9.23 2.15 -21.44
N ASN A 252 -8.42 3.10 -20.97
CA ASN A 252 -8.36 4.47 -21.47
C ASN A 252 -7.10 4.80 -22.26
N THR A 253 -6.15 3.88 -22.38
CA THR A 253 -4.92 4.01 -23.18
C THR A 253 -4.87 2.92 -24.27
N THR A 254 -3.91 3.02 -25.19
CA THR A 254 -3.68 2.01 -26.20
C THR A 254 -2.20 1.82 -26.49
N GLY A 255 -1.83 0.60 -26.84
CA GLY A 255 -0.50 0.28 -27.33
C GLY A 255 0.48 -0.21 -26.27
N ALA A 256 0.10 -0.37 -25.01
CA ALA A 256 0.85 -1.18 -24.06
C ALA A 256 0.60 -2.67 -24.34
N ASP A 257 1.61 -3.51 -24.08
CA ASP A 257 1.52 -4.97 -24.20
C ASP A 257 1.29 -5.62 -22.83
N VAL A 258 1.89 -5.05 -21.78
CA VAL A 258 1.84 -5.57 -20.41
C VAL A 258 1.78 -4.40 -19.42
N LEU A 259 1.02 -4.57 -18.34
CA LEU A 259 1.06 -3.74 -17.16
C LEU A 259 1.39 -4.62 -15.94
N LEU A 260 2.46 -4.29 -15.23
CA LEU A 260 2.86 -4.88 -13.96
C LEU A 260 2.47 -3.90 -12.86
N ASP A 261 1.67 -4.37 -11.89
CA ASP A 261 1.00 -3.50 -10.91
C ASP A 261 1.39 -3.79 -9.46
N GLY A 262 1.14 -2.82 -8.58
CA GLY A 262 1.28 -2.88 -7.13
C GLY A 262 0.14 -2.16 -6.42
N HIS A 263 0.36 -1.67 -5.19
CA HIS A 263 -0.51 -0.84 -4.35
C HIS A 263 -1.66 -1.59 -3.66
N ALA A 264 -2.43 -2.37 -4.37
CA ALA A 264 -3.59 -3.08 -3.81
C ALA A 264 -3.22 -4.38 -3.08
N HIS A 265 -1.95 -4.81 -3.10
CA HIS A 265 -1.47 -6.10 -2.60
C HIS A 265 -2.18 -7.30 -3.24
N SER A 266 -2.74 -7.14 -4.42
CA SER A 266 -3.48 -8.19 -5.12
C SER A 266 -2.55 -9.24 -5.71
N GLU A 267 -2.89 -10.52 -5.57
CA GLU A 267 -2.22 -11.62 -6.27
C GLU A 267 -2.91 -11.86 -7.61
N ILE A 268 -2.35 -11.33 -8.69
CA ILE A 268 -2.86 -11.47 -10.06
C ILE A 268 -1.83 -12.20 -10.92
N PRO A 269 -1.92 -13.53 -11.07
CA PRO A 269 -0.97 -14.27 -11.90
C PRO A 269 -0.95 -13.81 -13.35
N CYS A 270 -2.12 -13.57 -13.92
CA CYS A 270 -2.31 -12.99 -15.25
C CYS A 270 -3.81 -12.69 -15.47
N MET A 271 -4.11 -11.44 -15.74
CA MET A 271 -5.43 -11.00 -16.21
C MET A 271 -5.29 -10.43 -17.63
N ILE A 272 -6.21 -10.76 -18.51
CA ILE A 272 -6.23 -10.21 -19.88
C ILE A 272 -7.34 -9.20 -19.96
N LEU A 273 -7.02 -7.98 -20.37
CA LEU A 273 -7.95 -6.86 -20.51
C LEU A 273 -7.84 -6.28 -21.92
N ASP A 274 -8.94 -5.75 -22.42
CA ASP A 274 -8.95 -5.01 -23.67
C ASP A 274 -8.53 -3.55 -23.43
N ASP A 275 -7.57 -3.04 -24.21
CA ASP A 275 -7.21 -1.63 -24.25
C ASP A 275 -8.33 -0.79 -24.92
N LYS A 276 -8.15 0.53 -24.99
CA LYS A 276 -9.10 1.47 -25.59
C LYS A 276 -9.51 1.11 -27.04
N ASP A 277 -8.63 0.46 -27.78
CA ASP A 277 -8.83 0.07 -29.19
C ASP A 277 -9.21 -1.41 -29.35
N GLY A 278 -9.32 -2.16 -28.25
CA GLY A 278 -9.70 -3.57 -28.21
C GLY A 278 -8.54 -4.53 -28.44
N ASN A 279 -7.29 -4.12 -28.16
CA ASN A 279 -6.14 -5.01 -28.13
C ASN A 279 -5.96 -5.59 -26.72
N GLU A 280 -5.48 -6.83 -26.67
CA GLU A 280 -5.23 -7.51 -25.38
C GLU A 280 -3.99 -6.92 -24.68
N VAL A 281 -4.12 -6.57 -23.40
CA VAL A 281 -3.06 -6.18 -22.48
C VAL A 281 -3.02 -7.17 -21.34
N LEU A 282 -1.83 -7.64 -20.95
CA LEU A 282 -1.64 -8.54 -19.82
C LEU A 282 -1.40 -7.71 -18.54
N LEU A 283 -2.22 -7.92 -17.51
CA LEU A 283 -2.05 -7.36 -16.18
C LEU A 283 -1.55 -8.44 -15.21
N SER A 284 -0.55 -8.11 -14.37
CA SER A 284 -0.06 -9.00 -13.32
C SER A 284 0.42 -8.22 -12.10
N SER A 285 0.23 -8.81 -10.90
CA SER A 285 0.70 -8.30 -9.61
C SER A 285 1.10 -9.47 -8.71
N THR A 286 2.12 -9.28 -7.84
CA THR A 286 2.77 -10.39 -7.11
C THR A 286 2.21 -10.65 -5.71
N GLY A 287 1.21 -9.92 -5.27
CA GLY A 287 0.80 -9.89 -3.86
C GLY A 287 1.67 -8.91 -3.07
N THR A 288 2.10 -9.27 -1.90
CA THR A 288 2.91 -8.43 -1.00
C THR A 288 4.06 -9.24 -0.38
N GLU A 289 5.04 -8.56 0.23
CA GLU A 289 6.07 -9.16 1.08
C GLU A 289 6.83 -10.34 0.44
N LEU A 290 7.08 -10.28 -0.87
CA LEU A 290 7.71 -11.36 -1.64
C LEU A 290 7.00 -12.73 -1.52
N GLU A 291 5.67 -12.75 -1.40
CA GLU A 291 4.89 -13.99 -1.50
C GLU A 291 5.14 -14.68 -2.84
N ASN A 292 5.32 -13.88 -3.88
CA ASN A 292 5.61 -14.36 -5.23
C ASN A 292 6.73 -13.55 -5.90
N ILE A 293 7.40 -14.17 -6.85
CA ILE A 293 8.21 -13.50 -7.85
C ILE A 293 7.41 -13.47 -9.15
N GLY A 294 7.19 -12.30 -9.71
CA GLY A 294 6.58 -12.16 -11.02
C GLY A 294 7.59 -12.48 -12.13
N GLN A 295 7.15 -13.18 -13.18
CA GLN A 295 7.98 -13.50 -14.34
C GLN A 295 7.20 -13.23 -15.63
N LEU A 296 7.65 -12.23 -16.37
CA LEU A 296 7.25 -11.96 -17.75
C LEU A 296 8.29 -12.54 -18.70
N VAL A 297 7.87 -13.27 -19.72
CA VAL A 297 8.74 -13.83 -20.73
C VAL A 297 8.28 -13.39 -22.12
N ILE A 298 9.21 -12.85 -22.91
CA ILE A 298 9.01 -12.61 -24.35
C ILE A 298 9.88 -13.64 -25.09
N THR A 299 9.23 -14.63 -25.68
CA THR A 299 9.94 -15.73 -26.36
C THR A 299 10.66 -15.26 -27.61
N GLU A 300 11.58 -16.08 -28.16
CA GLU A 300 12.25 -15.83 -29.45
C GLU A 300 11.26 -15.60 -30.60
N GLU A 301 10.07 -16.19 -30.53
CA GLU A 301 9.02 -16.04 -31.53
C GLU A 301 8.16 -14.79 -31.32
N GLY A 302 8.36 -14.05 -30.20
CA GLY A 302 7.59 -12.84 -29.86
C GLY A 302 6.31 -13.12 -29.07
N THR A 303 6.12 -14.31 -28.52
CA THR A 303 5.00 -14.61 -27.63
C THR A 303 5.29 -14.05 -26.24
N ILE A 304 4.33 -13.30 -25.68
CA ILE A 304 4.40 -12.76 -24.33
C ILE A 304 3.63 -13.70 -23.38
N THR A 305 4.24 -14.00 -22.23
CA THR A 305 3.57 -14.73 -21.14
C THR A 305 3.99 -14.11 -19.82
N VAL A 306 3.05 -14.06 -18.88
CA VAL A 306 3.31 -13.59 -17.51
C VAL A 306 2.76 -14.60 -16.51
N GLY A 307 3.38 -14.72 -15.34
CA GLY A 307 2.92 -15.60 -14.28
C GLY A 307 3.75 -15.42 -13.00
N LEU A 308 3.32 -16.08 -11.94
CA LEU A 308 3.91 -15.98 -10.61
C LEU A 308 4.65 -17.26 -10.22
N ILE A 309 5.72 -17.10 -9.48
CA ILE A 309 6.52 -18.15 -8.85
C ILE A 309 6.28 -18.05 -7.34
N SER A 310 5.43 -18.93 -6.81
CA SER A 310 4.94 -18.88 -5.42
C SER A 310 5.70 -19.79 -4.45
N ASP A 311 6.49 -20.76 -4.93
CA ASP A 311 7.18 -21.73 -4.08
C ASP A 311 8.63 -21.90 -4.58
N TYR A 312 9.54 -21.12 -3.99
CA TYR A 312 10.96 -21.17 -4.33
C TYR A 312 11.81 -21.24 -3.07
N GLY A 313 12.25 -22.44 -2.72
CA GLY A 313 12.95 -22.72 -1.47
C GLY A 313 14.48 -22.59 -1.49
N LYS A 314 15.11 -22.17 -2.61
CA LYS A 314 16.56 -21.93 -2.63
C LYS A 314 16.84 -20.49 -2.17
N LYS A 315 17.91 -20.32 -1.40
CA LYS A 315 18.37 -19.01 -0.92
C LYS A 315 19.81 -18.76 -1.41
N ASP A 316 20.11 -17.52 -1.75
CA ASP A 316 21.45 -17.03 -1.99
C ASP A 316 22.14 -16.81 -0.63
N ALA A 317 23.23 -17.52 -0.37
CA ALA A 317 23.88 -17.49 0.93
C ALA A 317 24.54 -16.14 1.25
N ASP A 318 24.99 -15.39 0.25
CA ASP A 318 25.64 -14.09 0.45
C ASP A 318 24.59 -13.03 0.84
N ILE A 319 23.42 -13.05 0.18
CA ILE A 319 22.29 -12.19 0.52
C ILE A 319 21.73 -12.57 1.91
N GLN A 320 21.53 -13.88 2.18
CA GLN A 320 21.07 -14.33 3.48
C GLN A 320 21.99 -13.86 4.62
N SER A 321 23.32 -13.96 4.41
CA SER A 321 24.29 -13.49 5.41
C SER A 321 24.19 -11.99 5.68
N LYS A 322 23.85 -11.18 4.69
CA LYS A 322 23.61 -9.73 4.89
C LYS A 322 22.37 -9.49 5.73
N ILE A 323 21.28 -10.20 5.41
CA ILE A 323 20.00 -10.12 6.15
C ILE A 323 20.23 -10.53 7.60
N ASP A 324 20.86 -11.69 7.84
CA ASP A 324 21.15 -12.20 9.18
C ASP A 324 22.01 -11.23 9.99
N ALA A 325 22.98 -10.57 9.35
CA ALA A 325 23.87 -9.61 10.01
C ALA A 325 23.13 -8.35 10.44
N GLU A 326 22.24 -7.83 9.61
CA GLU A 326 21.45 -6.63 9.93
C GLU A 326 20.43 -6.95 11.04
N TYR A 327 19.71 -8.06 10.93
CA TYR A 327 18.76 -8.49 11.96
C TYR A 327 19.45 -8.73 13.32
N ALA A 328 20.67 -9.27 13.33
CA ALA A 328 21.41 -9.48 14.58
C ALA A 328 21.74 -8.19 15.34
N VAL A 329 21.81 -7.04 14.65
CA VAL A 329 22.03 -5.73 15.30
C VAL A 329 20.87 -5.37 16.22
N TYR A 330 19.65 -5.66 15.80
CA TYR A 330 18.42 -5.29 16.51
C TYR A 330 17.82 -6.44 17.32
N GLU A 331 18.26 -7.69 17.08
CA GLU A 331 17.66 -8.91 17.65
C GLU A 331 17.46 -8.84 19.18
N GLN A 332 18.42 -8.32 19.90
CA GLN A 332 18.34 -8.26 21.38
C GLN A 332 17.27 -7.28 21.85
N MET A 333 17.05 -6.19 21.15
CA MET A 333 16.02 -5.20 21.46
C MET A 333 14.65 -5.73 21.08
N LEU A 334 14.53 -6.27 19.89
CA LEU A 334 13.26 -6.72 19.31
C LEU A 334 12.65 -7.90 20.05
N LYS A 335 13.49 -8.84 20.51
CA LYS A 335 13.07 -10.00 21.32
C LYS A 335 12.80 -9.66 22.80
N GLN A 336 12.90 -8.39 23.19
CA GLN A 336 12.48 -8.02 24.53
C GLN A 336 10.98 -8.24 24.70
N LYS A 337 10.63 -9.02 25.70
CA LYS A 337 9.24 -9.22 26.07
C LYS A 337 8.63 -7.91 26.59
N VAL A 338 7.51 -7.53 26.01
CA VAL A 338 6.68 -6.38 26.44
C VAL A 338 5.60 -6.86 27.41
N ALA A 339 4.85 -7.92 27.04
CA ALA A 339 3.73 -8.42 27.82
C ALA A 339 3.34 -9.86 27.40
N ASP A 340 2.19 -10.31 27.90
CA ASP A 340 1.50 -11.53 27.44
C ASP A 340 0.06 -11.21 27.03
N THR A 341 -0.54 -12.02 26.18
CA THR A 341 -1.98 -12.04 25.91
C THR A 341 -2.53 -13.46 25.83
N ALA A 342 -3.72 -13.68 26.40
CA ALA A 342 -4.39 -14.97 26.35
C ALA A 342 -5.16 -15.22 25.04
N PHE A 343 -5.31 -14.20 24.19
CA PHE A 343 -6.10 -14.22 22.96
C PHE A 343 -5.38 -13.40 21.87
N ALA A 344 -5.66 -13.73 20.62
CA ALA A 344 -5.17 -12.95 19.50
C ALA A 344 -5.98 -11.65 19.35
N LEU A 345 -5.32 -10.60 18.88
CA LEU A 345 -5.91 -9.31 18.52
C LEU A 345 -5.71 -9.12 17.01
N SER A 346 -6.80 -9.11 16.26
CA SER A 346 -6.75 -9.17 14.79
C SER A 346 -7.36 -7.95 14.14
N ARG A 347 -6.85 -7.64 12.94
CA ARG A 347 -7.41 -6.69 11.98
C ARG A 347 -8.56 -7.28 11.16
N TYR A 348 -8.74 -8.60 11.25
CA TYR A 348 -9.66 -9.40 10.45
C TYR A 348 -10.79 -9.95 11.31
N ASP A 349 -11.91 -10.26 10.68
CA ASP A 349 -12.97 -11.03 11.32
C ASP A 349 -12.69 -12.54 11.29
N SER A 350 -13.63 -13.33 11.83
CA SER A 350 -13.51 -14.80 11.88
C SER A 350 -13.51 -15.48 10.51
N ASP A 351 -13.93 -14.80 9.47
CA ASP A 351 -13.99 -15.32 8.10
C ASP A 351 -12.75 -14.93 7.27
N GLY A 352 -11.83 -14.17 7.89
CA GLY A 352 -10.59 -13.70 7.28
C GLY A 352 -10.76 -12.43 6.43
N THR A 353 -11.90 -11.72 6.57
CA THR A 353 -12.10 -10.42 5.94
C THR A 353 -11.45 -9.33 6.78
N ARG A 354 -10.64 -8.46 6.15
CA ARG A 354 -10.07 -7.31 6.84
C ARG A 354 -11.17 -6.31 7.21
N ILE A 355 -11.26 -5.97 8.50
CA ILE A 355 -12.32 -5.11 9.02
C ILE A 355 -11.82 -3.85 9.74
N VAL A 356 -10.54 -3.77 10.04
CA VAL A 356 -9.96 -2.62 10.76
C VAL A 356 -10.14 -1.29 10.03
N ARG A 357 -10.37 -1.32 8.71
CA ARG A 357 -10.54 -0.16 7.84
C ARG A 357 -12.01 0.21 7.57
N ASN A 358 -12.97 -0.46 8.20
CA ASN A 358 -14.41 -0.18 8.01
C ASN A 358 -15.30 -0.59 9.17
N ARG A 359 -14.72 -1.19 10.22
CA ARG A 359 -15.41 -1.65 11.44
C ARG A 359 -14.53 -1.47 12.67
N GLU A 360 -15.17 -1.52 13.85
CA GLU A 360 -14.50 -1.60 15.13
C GLU A 360 -13.74 -2.92 15.26
N THR A 361 -12.49 -2.86 15.73
CA THR A 361 -11.71 -4.04 16.11
C THR A 361 -11.21 -3.93 17.54
N ALA A 362 -11.01 -5.08 18.21
CA ALA A 362 -10.45 -5.10 19.56
C ALA A 362 -8.99 -4.58 19.57
N LEU A 363 -8.23 -4.86 18.50
CA LEU A 363 -6.88 -4.30 18.31
C LEU A 363 -6.93 -2.79 18.14
N GLY A 364 -7.85 -2.27 17.32
CA GLY A 364 -8.05 -0.84 17.14
C GLY A 364 -8.45 -0.13 18.44
N ASN A 365 -9.31 -0.77 19.23
CA ASN A 365 -9.67 -0.27 20.57
C ASN A 365 -8.44 -0.19 21.49
N LEU A 366 -7.57 -1.20 21.49
CA LEU A 366 -6.34 -1.22 22.27
C LEU A 366 -5.39 -0.08 21.86
N CYS A 367 -5.18 0.12 20.57
CA CYS A 367 -4.33 1.20 20.03
C CYS A 367 -4.89 2.59 20.38
N ALA A 368 -6.20 2.81 20.17
CA ALA A 368 -6.82 4.10 20.48
C ALA A 368 -6.83 4.39 22.00
N ASP A 369 -7.04 3.36 22.83
CA ASP A 369 -6.95 3.50 24.29
C ASP A 369 -5.52 3.82 24.74
N ALA A 370 -4.51 3.28 24.08
CA ALA A 370 -3.11 3.58 24.34
C ALA A 370 -2.82 5.07 24.10
N TYR A 371 -3.29 5.61 22.97
CA TYR A 371 -3.12 7.02 22.62
C TYR A 371 -3.81 7.92 23.65
N ARG A 372 -5.05 7.59 24.01
CA ARG A 372 -5.81 8.33 25.02
C ARG A 372 -5.16 8.27 26.41
N TYR A 373 -4.67 7.09 26.80
CA TYR A 373 -4.03 6.87 28.10
C TYR A 373 -2.75 7.69 28.26
N VAL A 374 -1.88 7.69 27.25
CA VAL A 374 -0.59 8.36 27.33
C VAL A 374 -0.73 9.88 27.18
N SER A 375 -1.61 10.35 26.30
CA SER A 375 -1.84 11.78 26.07
C SER A 375 -2.69 12.45 27.15
N GLY A 376 -3.57 11.69 27.82
CA GLY A 376 -4.59 12.22 28.72
C GLY A 376 -5.71 12.97 28.02
N ALA A 377 -5.88 12.78 26.71
CA ALA A 377 -6.92 13.43 25.91
C ALA A 377 -8.34 12.93 26.26
N ASP A 378 -9.35 13.75 25.96
CA ASP A 378 -10.75 13.35 26.05
C ASP A 378 -11.09 12.25 25.04
N ILE A 379 -10.56 12.37 23.83
CA ILE A 379 -10.80 11.50 22.68
C ILE A 379 -9.46 11.13 22.04
N ALA A 380 -9.35 9.91 21.55
CA ALA A 380 -8.23 9.52 20.69
C ALA A 380 -8.71 8.82 19.41
N PHE A 381 -7.99 9.05 18.32
CA PHE A 381 -8.20 8.48 17.00
C PHE A 381 -6.96 7.75 16.52
N VAL A 382 -7.15 6.58 15.90
CA VAL A 382 -6.12 5.84 15.18
C VAL A 382 -6.72 5.42 13.85
N ASN A 383 -6.08 5.77 12.74
CA ASN A 383 -6.56 5.33 11.43
C ASN A 383 -6.35 3.82 11.23
N GLY A 384 -7.30 3.15 10.62
CA GLY A 384 -7.24 1.70 10.38
C GLY A 384 -6.09 1.30 9.45
N GLY A 385 -5.68 2.21 8.55
CA GLY A 385 -4.52 2.06 7.68
C GLY A 385 -3.19 2.02 8.43
N GLY A 386 -3.12 2.68 9.60
CA GLY A 386 -1.93 2.72 10.46
C GLY A 386 -1.71 1.46 11.32
N ILE A 387 -2.68 0.53 11.35
CA ILE A 387 -2.60 -0.74 12.11
C ILE A 387 -2.22 -1.87 11.14
N ARG A 388 -0.95 -2.27 11.11
CA ARG A 388 -0.38 -3.08 10.02
C ARG A 388 -0.18 -4.56 10.35
N ALA A 389 -0.15 -4.96 11.63
CA ALA A 389 0.01 -6.36 12.04
C ALA A 389 -1.02 -6.75 13.09
N ASP A 390 -1.26 -8.05 13.22
CA ASP A 390 -2.03 -8.67 14.30
C ASP A 390 -1.12 -8.96 15.49
N ILE A 391 -1.67 -9.10 16.69
CA ILE A 391 -0.95 -9.59 17.87
C ILE A 391 -1.46 -10.99 18.18
N GLU A 392 -0.57 -11.97 18.11
CA GLU A 392 -0.90 -13.37 18.40
C GLU A 392 -1.05 -13.65 19.90
N ALA A 393 -1.79 -14.69 20.24
CA ALA A 393 -1.89 -15.14 21.63
C ALA A 393 -0.55 -15.72 22.12
N GLY A 394 -0.09 -15.26 23.28
CA GLY A 394 1.19 -15.68 23.87
C GLY A 394 2.01 -14.51 24.38
N GLU A 395 3.31 -14.64 24.27
CA GLU A 395 4.27 -13.58 24.57
C GLU A 395 4.23 -12.51 23.48
N ILE A 396 4.22 -11.26 23.89
CA ILE A 396 4.29 -10.09 23.01
C ILE A 396 5.69 -9.50 23.14
N THR A 397 6.40 -9.37 22.04
CA THR A 397 7.74 -8.79 21.98
C THR A 397 7.70 -7.32 21.52
N TYR A 398 8.83 -6.65 21.58
CA TYR A 398 8.99 -5.30 21.03
C TYR A 398 8.75 -5.28 19.53
N GLU A 399 9.20 -6.32 18.83
CA GLU A 399 8.99 -6.54 17.39
C GLU A 399 7.51 -6.60 17.02
N ASP A 400 6.72 -7.38 17.76
CA ASP A 400 5.28 -7.50 17.51
C ASP A 400 4.57 -6.15 17.60
N VAL A 401 4.99 -5.28 18.53
CA VAL A 401 4.37 -3.95 18.70
C VAL A 401 4.80 -2.98 17.62
N ILE A 402 6.08 -2.99 17.21
CA ILE A 402 6.54 -2.18 16.06
C ILE A 402 5.81 -2.62 14.78
N ALA A 403 5.60 -3.91 14.58
CA ALA A 403 4.86 -4.40 13.42
C ALA A 403 3.41 -3.89 13.37
N VAL A 404 2.78 -3.63 14.53
CA VAL A 404 1.45 -2.98 14.58
C VAL A 404 1.53 -1.53 14.08
N HIS A 405 2.55 -0.77 14.48
CA HIS A 405 2.77 0.64 14.13
C HIS A 405 4.15 0.87 13.48
N PRO A 406 4.35 0.45 12.23
CA PRO A 406 5.69 0.47 11.63
C PRO A 406 6.12 1.82 11.04
N TYR A 407 5.25 2.82 11.06
CA TYR A 407 5.52 4.14 10.46
C TYR A 407 6.37 5.05 11.35
N ALA A 408 6.57 4.69 12.63
CA ALA A 408 7.25 5.50 13.61
C ALA A 408 6.66 6.93 13.74
N ASN A 409 5.34 7.03 13.65
CA ASN A 409 4.63 8.27 13.88
C ASN A 409 4.81 8.72 15.35
N THR A 410 4.68 10.01 15.60
CA THR A 410 4.73 10.57 16.96
C THR A 410 3.35 11.04 17.40
N ILE A 411 3.07 10.94 18.70
CA ILE A 411 1.79 11.38 19.25
C ILE A 411 1.69 12.89 19.24
N CYS A 412 0.57 13.38 18.72
CA CYS A 412 0.12 14.76 18.78
C CYS A 412 -1.22 14.86 19.53
N MET A 413 -1.47 16.01 20.13
CA MET A 413 -2.75 16.34 20.75
C MET A 413 -3.15 17.76 20.41
N VAL A 414 -4.41 17.96 19.99
CA VAL A 414 -4.98 19.26 19.64
C VAL A 414 -6.23 19.56 20.44
N LYS A 415 -6.62 20.83 20.47
CA LYS A 415 -7.98 21.23 20.80
C LYS A 415 -8.83 21.22 19.54
N ALA A 416 -9.94 20.50 19.55
CA ALA A 416 -10.89 20.46 18.46
C ALA A 416 -12.31 20.76 18.96
N SER A 417 -13.09 21.44 18.15
CA SER A 417 -14.52 21.64 18.40
C SER A 417 -15.29 20.34 18.19
N GLY A 418 -16.42 20.19 18.86
CA GLY A 418 -17.32 19.06 18.57
C GLY A 418 -17.76 18.98 17.11
N GLN A 419 -17.80 20.12 16.40
CA GLN A 419 -18.09 20.13 14.96
C GLN A 419 -16.97 19.48 14.13
N GLU A 420 -15.71 19.82 14.37
CA GLU A 420 -14.55 19.23 13.69
C GLU A 420 -14.46 17.72 13.95
N ILE A 421 -14.76 17.30 15.18
CA ILE A 421 -14.85 15.87 15.54
C ILE A 421 -15.94 15.16 14.73
N LEU A 422 -17.15 15.77 14.62
CA LEU A 422 -18.22 15.20 13.80
C LEU A 422 -17.86 15.15 12.32
N ASP A 423 -17.12 16.13 11.82
CA ASP A 423 -16.65 16.18 10.44
C ASP A 423 -15.61 15.06 10.19
N ALA A 424 -14.69 14.87 11.16
CA ALA A 424 -13.70 13.78 11.09
C ALA A 424 -14.36 12.40 11.09
N LEU A 425 -15.35 12.16 11.95
CA LEU A 425 -16.07 10.89 11.99
C LEU A 425 -16.85 10.62 10.70
N GLU A 426 -17.50 11.65 10.14
CA GLU A 426 -18.22 11.53 8.86
C GLU A 426 -17.27 11.24 7.70
N PHE A 427 -16.10 11.91 7.70
CA PHE A 427 -15.05 11.69 6.71
C PHE A 427 -14.45 10.27 6.81
N ALA A 428 -14.17 9.81 8.03
CA ALA A 428 -13.69 8.45 8.30
C ALA A 428 -14.62 7.38 7.71
N CYS A 429 -15.93 7.60 7.82
CA CYS A 429 -16.95 6.63 7.46
C CYS A 429 -17.45 6.76 6.01
N ARG A 430 -16.84 7.64 5.19
CA ARG A 430 -17.35 7.99 3.84
C ARG A 430 -17.59 6.79 2.93
N SER A 431 -16.73 5.79 3.00
CA SER A 431 -16.78 4.57 2.17
C SER A 431 -17.47 3.38 2.85
N THR A 432 -17.78 3.45 4.17
CA THR A 432 -18.33 2.32 4.91
C THR A 432 -19.68 1.87 4.35
N LEU A 433 -19.81 0.58 4.04
CA LEU A 433 -21.00 -0.06 3.50
C LEU A 433 -21.63 -1.04 4.50
N ALA A 434 -22.89 -1.42 4.28
CA ALA A 434 -23.58 -2.44 5.07
C ALA A 434 -22.92 -3.83 4.92
N VAL A 435 -22.33 -4.11 3.75
CA VAL A 435 -21.58 -5.34 3.47
C VAL A 435 -20.13 -5.15 3.90
N ILE A 436 -19.60 -6.10 4.65
CA ILE A 436 -18.26 -6.00 5.25
C ILE A 436 -17.14 -6.09 4.20
N ASP A 437 -17.35 -6.87 3.14
CA ASP A 437 -16.34 -7.17 2.12
C ASP A 437 -16.03 -5.97 1.17
N ASP A 438 -16.72 -4.84 1.33
CA ASP A 438 -16.56 -3.65 0.51
C ASP A 438 -16.48 -2.39 1.39
N GLY A 439 -15.96 -1.28 0.86
CA GLY A 439 -15.95 0.03 1.51
C GLY A 439 -14.86 0.17 2.58
N GLU A 440 -13.70 -0.44 2.36
CA GLU A 440 -12.49 -0.17 3.15
C GLU A 440 -11.99 1.25 2.90
N ASN A 441 -11.38 1.84 3.92
CA ASN A 441 -10.77 3.16 3.87
C ASN A 441 -9.62 3.21 4.88
N GLY A 442 -8.40 3.49 4.43
CA GLY A 442 -7.23 3.65 5.30
C GLY A 442 -7.47 4.64 6.42
N GLY A 443 -8.14 5.74 6.11
CA GLY A 443 -8.52 6.78 7.07
C GLY A 443 -9.69 6.43 8.00
N PHE A 444 -10.26 5.21 7.96
CA PHE A 444 -11.29 4.81 8.93
C PHE A 444 -10.76 4.85 10.36
N LEU A 445 -11.49 5.51 11.27
CA LEU A 445 -11.01 5.76 12.64
C LEU A 445 -11.42 4.66 13.61
N GLN A 446 -10.42 4.05 14.25
CA GLN A 446 -10.57 3.35 15.52
C GLN A 446 -10.52 4.39 16.63
N VAL A 447 -11.38 4.27 17.65
CA VAL A 447 -11.63 5.39 18.57
C VAL A 447 -11.54 5.03 20.04
N SER A 448 -11.17 6.01 20.87
CA SER A 448 -11.26 5.96 22.34
C SER A 448 -11.91 7.22 22.89
N GLY A 449 -12.63 7.09 23.99
CA GLY A 449 -13.32 8.24 24.64
C GLY A 449 -14.61 8.69 23.91
N ILE A 450 -14.95 8.10 22.78
CA ILE A 450 -16.11 8.44 21.97
C ILE A 450 -16.78 7.18 21.44
N LYS A 451 -18.10 7.24 21.19
CA LYS A 451 -18.85 6.18 20.52
C LYS A 451 -19.91 6.76 19.60
N PHE A 452 -20.23 6.05 18.52
CA PHE A 452 -21.17 6.51 17.51
C PHE A 452 -21.78 5.38 16.68
N THR A 453 -22.77 5.72 15.85
CA THR A 453 -23.44 4.81 14.92
C THR A 453 -23.26 5.31 13.50
N ILE A 454 -22.97 4.40 12.57
CA ILE A 454 -22.91 4.63 11.12
C ILE A 454 -24.18 4.08 10.50
N ASP A 455 -25.01 4.93 9.91
CA ASP A 455 -26.21 4.55 9.16
C ASP A 455 -25.86 4.44 7.67
N THR A 456 -25.61 3.22 7.22
CA THR A 456 -25.21 2.93 5.82
C THR A 456 -26.33 3.11 4.81
N SER A 457 -27.58 3.29 5.25
CA SER A 457 -28.71 3.65 4.38
C SER A 457 -28.64 5.10 3.90
N VAL A 458 -27.82 5.93 4.58
CA VAL A 458 -27.56 7.33 4.22
C VAL A 458 -26.30 7.37 3.36
N ALA A 459 -26.42 7.94 2.15
CA ALA A 459 -25.27 8.17 1.30
C ALA A 459 -24.30 9.19 1.94
N SER A 460 -23.00 9.00 1.73
CA SER A 460 -22.01 9.99 2.17
C SER A 460 -22.28 11.34 1.53
N SER A 461 -22.17 12.40 2.32
CA SER A 461 -22.27 13.80 1.88
C SER A 461 -20.94 14.54 2.00
N VAL A 462 -19.84 13.79 2.19
CA VAL A 462 -18.48 14.31 2.22
C VAL A 462 -18.12 14.84 0.84
N THR A 463 -17.46 16.00 0.84
CA THR A 463 -16.86 16.60 -0.36
C THR A 463 -15.35 16.67 -0.14
N MET A 464 -14.61 16.24 -1.13
CA MET A 464 -13.15 16.29 -1.19
C MET A 464 -12.70 17.17 -2.36
N ASP A 465 -11.47 17.66 -2.31
CA ASP A 465 -10.84 18.34 -3.44
C ASP A 465 -10.25 17.32 -4.45
N GLU A 466 -9.50 17.81 -5.42
CA GLU A 466 -8.87 17.00 -6.47
C GLU A 466 -7.71 16.12 -5.96
N ASN A 467 -7.21 16.39 -4.77
CA ASN A 467 -6.18 15.61 -4.06
C ASN A 467 -6.78 14.75 -2.94
N GLU A 468 -8.10 14.52 -2.96
CA GLU A 468 -8.85 13.75 -1.95
C GLU A 468 -8.84 14.32 -0.53
N MET A 469 -8.38 15.57 -0.38
CA MET A 469 -8.37 16.26 0.90
C MET A 469 -9.79 16.67 1.29
N PHE A 470 -10.13 16.55 2.57
CA PHE A 470 -11.45 16.93 3.07
C PHE A 470 -11.75 18.42 2.84
N VAL A 471 -12.93 18.72 2.31
CA VAL A 471 -13.42 20.09 2.09
C VAL A 471 -14.62 20.40 2.98
N SER A 472 -15.62 19.54 2.99
CA SER A 472 -16.84 19.79 3.77
C SER A 472 -17.73 18.55 3.89
N VAL A 473 -18.71 18.65 4.78
CA VAL A 473 -19.82 17.69 4.89
C VAL A 473 -21.13 18.40 4.62
N GLY A 474 -22.04 17.74 3.89
CA GLY A 474 -23.38 18.25 3.60
C GLY A 474 -24.32 18.22 4.83
N GLU A 475 -25.57 18.65 4.63
CA GLU A 475 -26.56 18.73 5.72
C GLU A 475 -26.98 17.36 6.28
N THR A 476 -26.87 16.29 5.49
CA THR A 476 -27.26 14.94 5.90
C THR A 476 -26.02 14.14 6.25
N ARG A 477 -25.94 13.65 7.48
CA ARG A 477 -24.83 12.84 7.99
C ARG A 477 -25.25 11.40 8.17
N ARG A 478 -24.35 10.48 7.89
CA ARG A 478 -24.49 9.05 8.18
C ARG A 478 -24.02 8.69 9.60
N VAL A 479 -23.13 9.51 10.19
CA VAL A 479 -22.71 9.37 11.58
C VAL A 479 -23.80 9.95 12.50
N LYS A 480 -24.26 9.11 13.44
CA LYS A 480 -25.35 9.41 14.38
C LYS A 480 -25.01 8.97 15.79
N ASP A 481 -25.78 9.44 16.75
CA ASP A 481 -25.71 9.01 18.15
C ASP A 481 -24.27 9.09 18.70
N VAL A 482 -23.64 10.26 18.50
CA VAL A 482 -22.26 10.51 18.94
C VAL A 482 -22.26 10.92 20.40
N TYR A 483 -21.54 10.16 21.22
CA TYR A 483 -21.41 10.39 22.66
C TYR A 483 -19.93 10.40 23.06
N VAL A 484 -19.54 11.36 23.89
CA VAL A 484 -18.20 11.50 24.45
C VAL A 484 -18.20 11.05 25.91
N LEU A 485 -17.15 10.36 26.33
CA LEU A 485 -16.94 9.91 27.71
C LEU A 485 -16.57 11.11 28.59
N SER A 486 -17.40 11.40 29.61
CA SER A 486 -17.16 12.45 30.58
C SER A 486 -16.21 12.00 31.69
N ASP A 487 -15.68 12.95 32.48
CA ASP A 487 -14.88 12.69 33.68
C ASP A 487 -15.62 11.85 34.73
N SER A 488 -16.95 11.86 34.72
CA SER A 488 -17.75 11.03 35.61
C SER A 488 -17.85 9.55 35.16
N GLY A 489 -17.33 9.23 33.98
CA GLY A 489 -17.41 7.89 33.38
C GLY A 489 -18.73 7.64 32.64
N GLU A 490 -19.55 8.67 32.39
CA GLU A 490 -20.78 8.58 31.65
C GLU A 490 -20.59 9.08 30.20
N TYR A 491 -21.21 8.41 29.24
CA TYR A 491 -21.24 8.87 27.85
C TYR A 491 -22.35 9.93 27.66
N LEU A 492 -21.95 11.14 27.32
CA LEU A 492 -22.85 12.28 27.08
C LEU A 492 -22.89 12.62 25.58
N PRO A 493 -24.05 13.07 25.03
CA PRO A 493 -24.09 13.54 23.64
C PRO A 493 -23.04 14.61 23.40
N ILE A 494 -22.34 14.53 22.24
CA ILE A 494 -21.34 15.55 21.87
C ILE A 494 -22.00 16.93 21.75
N ASP A 495 -21.34 17.95 22.30
CA ASP A 495 -21.71 19.34 22.08
C ASP A 495 -20.87 19.91 20.94
N VAL A 496 -21.50 20.26 19.84
CA VAL A 496 -20.82 20.76 18.62
C VAL A 496 -20.02 22.04 18.84
N ASN A 497 -20.36 22.81 19.88
CA ASN A 497 -19.72 24.08 20.20
C ASN A 497 -18.72 23.97 21.36
N ALA A 498 -18.62 22.82 22.01
CA ALA A 498 -17.62 22.60 23.05
C ALA A 498 -16.25 22.30 22.42
N GLU A 499 -15.19 22.60 23.17
CA GLU A 499 -13.83 22.18 22.84
C GLU A 499 -13.52 20.87 23.57
N TYR A 500 -12.86 19.96 22.87
CA TYR A 500 -12.35 18.68 23.36
C TYR A 500 -10.88 18.56 23.03
N THR A 501 -10.13 17.84 23.85
CA THR A 501 -8.78 17.43 23.51
C THR A 501 -8.83 16.14 22.69
N VAL A 502 -8.17 16.17 21.53
CA VAL A 502 -8.13 15.02 20.60
C VAL A 502 -6.67 14.62 20.40
N ALA A 503 -6.36 13.36 20.70
CA ALA A 503 -5.05 12.77 20.42
C ALA A 503 -5.11 11.90 19.16
N SER A 504 -4.07 12.00 18.36
CA SER A 504 -3.74 11.08 17.29
C SER A 504 -2.23 11.20 17.01
N HIS A 505 -1.75 10.63 15.93
CA HIS A 505 -0.37 10.77 15.51
C HIS A 505 -0.15 11.97 14.59
N ASN A 506 1.12 12.40 14.45
CA ASN A 506 1.53 13.53 13.62
C ASN A 506 1.02 13.44 12.19
N TYR A 507 1.06 12.24 11.57
CA TYR A 507 0.54 11.97 10.23
C TYR A 507 -0.88 12.52 10.04
N MET A 508 -1.83 12.23 10.95
CA MET A 508 -3.20 12.73 10.84
C MET A 508 -3.35 14.21 11.24
N ILE A 509 -2.72 14.61 12.34
CA ILE A 509 -3.00 15.93 12.95
C ILE A 509 -2.22 17.04 12.28
N LYS A 510 -0.91 16.82 12.01
CA LYS A 510 -0.02 17.86 11.45
C LYS A 510 0.12 17.75 9.94
N GLU A 511 0.26 16.51 9.46
CA GLU A 511 0.63 16.22 8.08
C GLU A 511 -0.59 16.06 7.17
N GLN A 512 -1.81 16.10 7.74
CA GLN A 512 -3.10 15.96 7.05
C GLN A 512 -3.28 14.60 6.34
N GLY A 513 -2.59 13.57 6.81
CA GLY A 513 -2.64 12.23 6.25
C GLY A 513 -4.08 11.69 6.15
N ASP A 514 -4.33 10.79 5.21
CA ASP A 514 -5.67 10.31 4.83
C ASP A 514 -6.66 11.44 4.47
N GLY A 515 -6.16 12.69 4.24
CA GLY A 515 -6.97 13.86 3.90
C GLY A 515 -7.63 14.59 5.08
N TYR A 516 -7.20 14.37 6.31
CA TYR A 516 -7.77 14.99 7.53
C TYR A 516 -7.34 16.45 7.70
N THR A 517 -7.91 17.38 6.92
CA THR A 517 -7.56 18.83 6.95
C THR A 517 -8.18 19.58 8.13
N MET A 518 -9.26 19.04 8.77
CA MET A 518 -10.02 19.75 9.79
C MET A 518 -9.25 20.05 11.08
N PHE A 519 -8.08 19.41 11.28
CA PHE A 519 -7.25 19.61 12.49
C PHE A 519 -6.02 20.50 12.24
N ALA A 520 -5.72 20.85 10.98
CA ALA A 520 -4.47 21.51 10.58
C ALA A 520 -4.19 22.85 11.27
N ASP A 521 -5.24 23.65 11.51
CA ASP A 521 -5.13 24.98 12.13
C ASP A 521 -5.39 24.99 13.64
N ASN A 522 -5.58 23.79 14.26
CA ASN A 522 -5.94 23.70 15.67
C ASN A 522 -4.74 23.92 16.61
N GLU A 523 -5.01 24.40 17.84
CA GLU A 523 -3.97 24.59 18.86
C GLU A 523 -3.35 23.24 19.26
N LEU A 524 -2.06 23.03 18.94
CA LEU A 524 -1.30 21.88 19.38
C LEU A 524 -1.02 21.98 20.89
N LEU A 525 -1.41 20.95 21.64
CA LEU A 525 -1.13 20.80 23.06
C LEU A 525 0.03 19.84 23.31
N ILE A 526 0.19 18.83 22.46
CA ILE A 526 1.36 17.95 22.36
C ILE A 526 1.80 18.00 20.89
N ASP A 527 3.05 18.39 20.68
CA ASP A 527 3.68 18.43 19.36
C ASP A 527 4.80 17.39 19.31
N GLU A 528 4.60 16.36 18.52
CA GLU A 528 5.56 15.28 18.32
C GLU A 528 6.15 14.71 19.64
N GLY A 529 5.29 14.10 20.43
CA GLY A 529 5.66 13.45 21.68
C GLY A 529 6.54 12.21 21.47
N ILE A 530 6.13 11.09 22.04
CA ILE A 530 6.80 9.79 21.87
C ILE A 530 6.24 9.04 20.65
N TYR A 531 6.98 8.05 20.16
CA TYR A 531 6.55 7.22 19.05
C TYR A 531 5.31 6.39 19.39
N ASP A 532 4.45 6.19 18.40
CA ASP A 532 3.19 5.45 18.54
C ASP A 532 3.37 4.01 19.02
N TYR A 533 4.39 3.29 18.57
CA TYR A 533 4.72 1.97 19.10
C TYR A 533 5.18 2.03 20.57
N GLU A 534 5.89 3.08 21.01
CA GLU A 534 6.28 3.26 22.42
C GLU A 534 5.06 3.58 23.30
N VAL A 535 4.09 4.33 22.75
CA VAL A 535 2.79 4.58 23.39
C VAL A 535 2.05 3.26 23.64
N LEU A 536 1.97 2.40 22.63
CA LEU A 536 1.32 1.10 22.74
C LEU A 536 2.06 0.20 23.75
N ILE A 537 3.40 0.17 23.74
CA ILE A 537 4.22 -0.54 24.73
C ILE A 537 3.92 -0.04 26.14
N SER A 538 3.95 1.29 26.36
CA SER A 538 3.70 1.89 27.69
C SER A 538 2.32 1.51 28.22
N TYR A 539 1.32 1.51 27.37
CA TYR A 539 -0.03 1.13 27.74
C TYR A 539 -0.16 -0.35 28.07
N ILE A 540 0.36 -1.23 27.22
CA ILE A 540 0.34 -2.68 27.46
C ILE A 540 1.07 -3.03 28.75
N GLN A 541 2.20 -2.40 29.03
CA GLN A 541 2.97 -2.59 30.27
C GLN A 541 2.26 -2.07 31.53
N SER A 542 1.27 -1.18 31.38
CA SER A 542 0.49 -0.67 32.50
C SER A 542 -0.51 -1.69 33.06
N PHE A 543 -0.81 -2.76 32.32
CA PHE A 543 -1.73 -3.78 32.77
C PHE A 543 -1.16 -4.63 33.90
N ALA A 544 -2.04 -5.06 34.81
CA ALA A 544 -1.67 -5.90 35.92
C ALA A 544 -0.99 -7.20 35.47
N ASN A 545 0.14 -7.53 36.08
CA ASN A 545 0.94 -8.73 35.77
C ASN A 545 1.54 -8.77 34.34
N GLY A 546 1.59 -7.65 33.63
CA GLY A 546 2.11 -7.61 32.27
C GLY A 546 1.27 -8.46 31.29
N THR A 547 -0.04 -8.49 31.48
CA THR A 547 -0.95 -9.27 30.63
C THR A 547 -2.07 -8.37 30.13
N ILE A 548 -2.33 -8.36 28.83
CA ILE A 548 -3.43 -7.59 28.23
C ILE A 548 -4.75 -7.98 28.88
N SER A 549 -5.55 -6.97 29.23
CA SER A 549 -6.84 -7.15 29.91
C SER A 549 -7.85 -7.89 29.00
N GLU A 550 -8.62 -8.79 29.62
CA GLU A 550 -9.70 -9.55 28.94
C GLU A 550 -10.76 -8.65 28.29
N GLN A 551 -10.82 -7.35 28.61
CA GLN A 551 -11.72 -6.40 27.96
C GLN A 551 -11.47 -6.28 26.46
N TYR A 552 -10.24 -6.60 25.98
CA TYR A 552 -9.88 -6.58 24.55
C TYR A 552 -10.05 -7.93 23.87
N GLN A 553 -10.68 -8.92 24.51
CA GLN A 553 -11.00 -10.17 23.85
C GLN A 553 -12.07 -10.00 22.76
N THR A 554 -12.92 -8.98 22.90
CA THR A 554 -13.95 -8.60 21.94
C THR A 554 -14.07 -7.08 21.87
N THR A 555 -14.70 -6.55 20.82
CA THR A 555 -15.10 -5.15 20.76
C THR A 555 -16.11 -4.79 21.85
N ASP A 556 -16.18 -3.54 22.27
CA ASP A 556 -17.09 -3.03 23.30
C ASP A 556 -18.21 -2.14 22.77
N GLY A 557 -18.35 -2.03 21.44
CA GLY A 557 -19.45 -1.33 20.76
C GLY A 557 -19.27 0.18 20.68
N ARG A 558 -18.05 0.64 20.49
CA ARG A 558 -17.75 2.08 20.24
C ARG A 558 -18.25 2.52 18.87
N ILE A 559 -18.20 1.63 17.89
CA ILE A 559 -18.60 1.88 16.50
C ILE A 559 -19.66 0.87 16.10
N SER A 560 -20.90 1.33 15.93
CA SER A 560 -22.02 0.50 15.47
C SER A 560 -22.35 0.81 14.01
N VAL A 561 -22.49 -0.20 13.17
CA VAL A 561 -22.87 -0.08 11.74
C VAL A 561 -24.26 -0.66 11.53
N GLN A 562 -25.19 0.13 10.94
CA GLN A 562 -26.59 -0.23 10.71
C GLN A 562 -26.99 -0.09 9.26
#